data_8f521e57d6cb048f2e44fe89f9e3a794
#
_entry.id   8f521e57d6cb048f2e44fe89f9e3a794
#
_cell.length_a   1.000
_cell.length_b   1.000
_cell.length_c   1.000
_cell.angle_alpha   90.00
_cell.angle_beta   90.00
_cell.angle_gamma   90.00
#
_symmetry.space_group_name_H-M   'P 1'
#
loop_
_entity.id
_entity.type
_entity.pdbx_description
1 polymer ?
#
loop_
_entity_poly.entity_id
_entity_poly.type
_entity_poly.pdbx_seq_one_letter_code
_entity_poly.pdbx_strand_id
1 'polypeptide(L)'
;MLLLAAASARADDKGTLQIWINSDKAYNGLAKVGEKFFKDTGVKVVVEHPQDAPSKFQQAASAHGGPDIFIWAHDRAGEWVSAGLIQPIDPKPKFVSAFDKVGWDAFAFQGKTWGYPLAIESIGLIYNKKLVPKPPASFEEILALDKKLAKDGKHAILWDYNNTYFTFPLLAANGGYPFGRTPKGDYSATDVGVNNPGAIKGAEMLAKLIDTGAMPKSATYAAMEAAMSKGEIAMMISGSWAWDNLRKSNIDFGVAPIPSIGGKPAKAFIGVQGAMINQASKNKDLAVEFIENYLLTMDGLKTLDSDVSLGVTAHKEFYKTRAADPLIAATMQNIKTGLLMPSLPEMSRFWSAMASALENISLGRQKPKEALDGAAQRIKAP
;
A
#
# COMPACT_ATOMS: atom_id res chain seq x y z
N MET A 1 61.68 -4.06 27.54
CA MET A 1 60.86 -3.73 26.38
C MET A 1 59.49 -4.42 26.57
N LEU A 2 58.55 -3.76 27.23
CA LEU A 2 57.24 -4.30 27.49
C LEU A 2 56.33 -3.92 26.28
N LEU A 3 55.84 -4.95 25.57
CA LEU A 3 54.76 -4.80 24.58
C LEU A 3 53.42 -4.68 25.33
N LEU A 4 52.85 -3.48 25.33
CA LEU A 4 51.44 -3.30 25.67
C LEU A 4 50.61 -3.81 24.48
N ALA A 5 49.97 -4.96 24.65
CA ALA A 5 48.87 -5.40 23.77
C ALA A 5 47.65 -4.55 24.07
N ALA A 6 47.27 -3.65 23.13
CA ALA A 6 46.01 -2.96 23.16
C ALA A 6 44.92 -3.99 22.85
N ALA A 7 44.19 -4.40 23.88
CA ALA A 7 42.94 -5.13 23.71
C ALA A 7 41.90 -4.16 23.15
N SER A 8 41.67 -4.21 21.84
CA SER A 8 40.46 -3.62 21.23
C SER A 8 39.28 -4.38 21.78
N ALA A 9 38.51 -3.74 22.66
CA ALA A 9 37.22 -4.23 23.09
C ALA A 9 36.34 -4.34 21.81
N ARG A 10 36.17 -5.56 21.31
CA ARG A 10 35.07 -5.88 20.41
C ARG A 10 33.80 -5.61 21.20
N ALA A 11 32.98 -4.68 20.70
CA ALA A 11 31.59 -4.59 21.15
C ALA A 11 31.03 -6.01 20.99
N ASP A 12 30.60 -6.61 22.09
CA ASP A 12 29.90 -7.88 22.07
C ASP A 12 28.71 -7.74 21.12
N ASP A 13 28.71 -8.53 20.05
CA ASP A 13 27.61 -8.61 19.10
C ASP A 13 26.41 -9.21 19.86
N LYS A 14 25.52 -8.34 20.37
CA LYS A 14 24.35 -8.71 21.15
C LYS A 14 23.22 -9.29 20.28
N GLY A 15 23.52 -9.62 19.04
CA GLY A 15 22.62 -10.18 18.07
C GLY A 15 22.27 -9.23 16.94
N THR A 16 21.55 -9.73 15.97
CA THR A 16 21.13 -8.99 14.78
C THR A 16 19.61 -9.09 14.65
N LEU A 17 18.96 -7.95 14.49
CA LEU A 17 17.54 -7.85 14.16
C LEU A 17 17.41 -7.63 12.65
N GLN A 18 16.76 -8.55 11.94
CA GLN A 18 16.54 -8.47 10.50
C GLN A 18 15.14 -7.96 10.20
N ILE A 19 15.03 -6.96 9.33
CA ILE A 19 13.76 -6.32 8.95
C ILE A 19 13.62 -6.32 7.44
N TRP A 20 12.48 -6.78 6.93
CA TRP A 20 12.12 -6.63 5.52
C TRP A 20 11.03 -5.59 5.33
N ILE A 21 11.20 -4.77 4.29
CA ILE A 21 10.27 -3.73 3.88
C ILE A 21 10.28 -3.62 2.35
N ASN A 22 9.31 -2.97 1.74
CA ASN A 22 9.32 -2.75 0.28
C ASN A 22 10.34 -1.66 -0.13
N SER A 23 10.91 -1.77 -1.33
CA SER A 23 11.94 -0.85 -1.84
C SER A 23 11.45 0.58 -2.11
N ASP A 24 10.16 0.76 -2.35
CA ASP A 24 9.51 2.07 -2.56
C ASP A 24 9.09 2.76 -1.25
N LYS A 25 9.37 2.13 -0.11
CA LYS A 25 9.10 2.66 1.23
C LYS A 25 10.38 3.21 1.86
N ALA A 26 10.28 3.83 3.02
CA ALA A 26 11.38 4.50 3.71
C ALA A 26 12.44 3.54 4.30
N TYR A 27 13.04 2.67 3.47
CA TYR A 27 13.98 1.66 3.96
C TYR A 27 15.31 2.26 4.43
N ASN A 28 15.79 3.36 3.82
CA ASN A 28 16.98 4.08 4.32
C ASN A 28 16.68 4.80 5.64
N GLY A 29 15.49 5.39 5.79
CA GLY A 29 15.03 5.97 7.05
C GLY A 29 14.95 4.92 8.15
N LEU A 30 14.43 3.73 7.82
CA LEU A 30 14.36 2.60 8.74
C LEU A 30 15.77 2.12 9.16
N ALA A 31 16.71 2.08 8.23
CA ALA A 31 18.12 1.75 8.53
C ALA A 31 18.73 2.76 9.51
N LYS A 32 18.46 4.07 9.36
CA LYS A 32 18.90 5.12 10.31
C LYS A 32 18.28 4.94 11.70
N VAL A 33 17.03 4.55 11.80
CA VAL A 33 16.42 4.18 13.09
C VAL A 33 17.16 2.97 13.68
N GLY A 34 17.54 2.00 12.84
CA GLY A 34 18.35 0.85 13.23
C GLY A 34 19.73 1.24 13.74
N GLU A 35 20.40 2.23 13.14
CA GLU A 35 21.67 2.75 13.63
C GLU A 35 21.55 3.37 15.04
N LYS A 36 20.45 4.08 15.30
CA LYS A 36 20.16 4.61 16.63
C LYS A 36 19.97 3.47 17.64
N PHE A 37 19.18 2.46 17.28
CA PHE A 37 18.98 1.28 18.13
C PHE A 37 20.30 0.58 18.44
N PHE A 38 21.17 0.41 17.44
CA PHE A 38 22.48 -0.17 17.64
C PHE A 38 23.35 0.64 18.62
N LYS A 39 23.36 1.96 18.50
CA LYS A 39 24.13 2.84 19.42
C LYS A 39 23.67 2.70 20.86
N ASP A 40 22.37 2.55 21.07
CA ASP A 40 21.77 2.52 22.41
C ASP A 40 21.83 1.12 23.05
N THR A 41 21.73 0.05 22.24
CA THR A 41 21.58 -1.33 22.75
C THR A 41 22.73 -2.27 22.42
N GLY A 42 23.54 -1.97 21.38
CA GLY A 42 24.55 -2.86 20.83
C GLY A 42 23.99 -3.95 19.89
N VAL A 43 22.65 -3.94 19.61
CA VAL A 43 22.00 -4.89 18.69
C VAL A 43 22.01 -4.32 17.29
N LYS A 44 22.62 -5.03 16.33
CA LYS A 44 22.66 -4.62 14.92
C LYS A 44 21.28 -4.77 14.27
N VAL A 45 20.88 -3.78 13.47
CA VAL A 45 19.67 -3.85 12.64
C VAL A 45 20.07 -3.93 11.16
N VAL A 46 19.55 -4.92 10.46
CA VAL A 46 19.74 -5.11 9.02
C VAL A 46 18.39 -4.94 8.33
N VAL A 47 18.32 -3.98 7.42
CA VAL A 47 17.11 -3.70 6.64
C VAL A 47 17.32 -4.18 5.22
N GLU A 48 16.39 -4.99 4.71
CA GLU A 48 16.39 -5.53 3.36
C GLU A 48 15.06 -5.28 2.66
N HIS A 49 15.08 -5.24 1.33
CA HIS A 49 13.90 -5.04 0.49
C HIS A 49 13.86 -6.07 -0.66
N PRO A 50 13.64 -7.36 -0.38
CA PRO A 50 13.62 -8.38 -1.40
C PRO A 50 12.48 -8.13 -2.41
N GLN A 51 12.74 -8.40 -3.70
CA GLN A 51 11.67 -8.40 -4.70
C GLN A 51 10.64 -9.48 -4.36
N ASP A 52 9.35 -9.21 -4.63
CA ASP A 52 8.24 -10.08 -4.25
C ASP A 52 8.28 -10.45 -2.75
N ALA A 53 8.51 -9.43 -1.92
CA ALA A 53 8.68 -9.58 -0.48
C ALA A 53 7.58 -10.42 0.22
N PRO A 54 6.28 -10.30 -0.11
CA PRO A 54 5.23 -11.12 0.52
C PRO A 54 5.41 -12.62 0.28
N SER A 55 5.66 -13.02 -0.97
CA SER A 55 5.86 -14.45 -1.31
C SER A 55 7.13 -15.00 -0.69
N LYS A 56 8.20 -14.21 -0.70
CA LYS A 56 9.47 -14.60 -0.06
C LYS A 56 9.34 -14.70 1.46
N PHE A 57 8.61 -13.76 2.09
CA PHE A 57 8.33 -13.85 3.53
C PHE A 57 7.58 -15.14 3.85
N GLN A 58 6.52 -15.43 3.10
CA GLN A 58 5.74 -16.65 3.31
C GLN A 58 6.59 -17.91 3.17
N GLN A 59 7.43 -18.00 2.14
CA GLN A 59 8.34 -19.13 1.93
C GLN A 59 9.37 -19.27 3.07
N ALA A 60 10.04 -18.17 3.42
CA ALA A 60 11.08 -18.19 4.45
C ALA A 60 10.50 -18.49 5.84
N ALA A 61 9.38 -17.84 6.21
CA ALA A 61 8.72 -18.07 7.50
C ALA A 61 8.15 -19.50 7.62
N SER A 62 7.61 -20.06 6.53
CA SER A 62 7.18 -21.47 6.49
C SER A 62 8.34 -22.46 6.67
N ALA A 63 9.56 -22.07 6.29
CA ALA A 63 10.79 -22.81 6.53
C ALA A 63 11.44 -22.46 7.88
N HIS A 64 10.72 -21.83 8.79
CA HIS A 64 11.20 -21.36 10.10
C HIS A 64 12.40 -20.40 10.03
N GLY A 65 12.47 -19.58 8.98
CA GLY A 65 13.49 -18.55 8.75
C GLY A 65 12.87 -17.21 8.37
N GLY A 66 13.66 -16.36 7.72
CA GLY A 66 13.24 -15.03 7.27
C GLY A 66 13.52 -13.92 8.28
N PRO A 67 12.96 -12.71 8.06
CA PRO A 67 13.23 -11.56 8.92
C PRO A 67 12.57 -11.74 10.29
N ASP A 68 13.06 -11.01 11.29
CA ASP A 68 12.40 -10.90 12.60
C ASP A 68 11.14 -10.04 12.53
N ILE A 69 11.22 -8.95 11.73
CA ILE A 69 10.12 -8.02 11.49
C ILE A 69 9.84 -7.94 10.00
N PHE A 70 8.58 -8.06 9.62
CA PHE A 70 8.13 -7.80 8.26
C PHE A 70 7.18 -6.61 8.22
N ILE A 71 7.57 -5.55 7.49
CA ILE A 71 6.76 -4.35 7.33
C ILE A 71 6.04 -4.42 5.98
N TRP A 72 4.72 -4.58 6.04
CA TRP A 72 3.87 -4.74 4.87
C TRP A 72 2.44 -4.27 5.13
N ALA A 73 1.62 -4.19 4.07
CA ALA A 73 0.19 -3.92 4.18
C ALA A 73 -0.54 -5.10 4.86
N HIS A 74 -1.61 -4.77 5.60
CA HIS A 74 -2.34 -5.72 6.45
C HIS A 74 -3.16 -6.77 5.70
N ASP A 75 -3.42 -6.59 4.40
CA ASP A 75 -4.33 -7.40 3.60
C ASP A 75 -3.98 -8.90 3.57
N ARG A 76 -2.70 -9.24 3.75
CA ARG A 76 -2.24 -10.64 3.84
C ARG A 76 -2.06 -11.15 5.27
N ALA A 77 -2.30 -10.32 6.28
CA ALA A 77 -2.11 -10.73 7.67
C ALA A 77 -2.97 -11.95 8.05
N GLY A 78 -4.23 -12.02 7.60
CA GLY A 78 -5.11 -13.17 7.84
C GLY A 78 -4.59 -14.48 7.27
N GLU A 79 -3.97 -14.45 6.08
CA GLU A 79 -3.31 -15.60 5.46
C GLU A 79 -2.12 -16.06 6.32
N TRP A 80 -1.26 -15.14 6.72
CA TRP A 80 -0.07 -15.45 7.53
C TRP A 80 -0.41 -15.88 8.95
N VAL A 81 -1.49 -15.35 9.54
CA VAL A 81 -2.03 -15.83 10.81
C VAL A 81 -2.53 -17.26 10.69
N SER A 82 -3.33 -17.55 9.66
CA SER A 82 -3.89 -18.89 9.42
C SER A 82 -2.80 -19.92 9.15
N ALA A 83 -1.69 -19.51 8.55
CA ALA A 83 -0.50 -20.35 8.33
C ALA A 83 0.47 -20.40 9.52
N GLY A 84 0.21 -19.66 10.61
CA GLY A 84 1.07 -19.63 11.80
C GLY A 84 2.42 -18.92 11.59
N LEU A 85 2.51 -17.99 10.63
CA LEU A 85 3.77 -17.36 10.23
C LEU A 85 4.11 -16.09 11.01
N ILE A 86 3.11 -15.42 11.56
CA ILE A 86 3.30 -14.23 12.40
C ILE A 86 2.73 -14.48 13.80
N GLN A 87 3.23 -13.75 14.77
CA GLN A 87 2.78 -13.87 16.15
C GLN A 87 1.79 -12.76 16.54
N PRO A 88 0.85 -13.02 17.48
CA PRO A 88 0.02 -11.96 18.06
C PRO A 88 0.88 -11.02 18.90
N ILE A 89 0.44 -9.77 18.98
CA ILE A 89 1.04 -8.73 19.81
C ILE A 89 0.05 -8.29 20.90
N ASP A 90 0.58 -7.80 22.03
CA ASP A 90 -0.20 -7.28 23.16
C ASP A 90 0.41 -5.95 23.65
N PRO A 91 0.31 -4.87 22.87
CA PRO A 91 0.85 -3.58 23.25
C PRO A 91 0.07 -2.97 24.42
N LYS A 92 0.77 -2.23 25.27
CA LYS A 92 0.15 -1.59 26.45
C LYS A 92 -0.95 -0.59 26.03
N PRO A 93 -2.03 -0.42 26.78
CA PRO A 93 -3.15 0.49 26.44
C PRO A 93 -2.72 1.93 26.15
N LYS A 94 -1.70 2.44 26.83
CA LYS A 94 -1.13 3.77 26.58
C LYS A 94 -0.54 3.87 25.17
N PHE A 95 0.18 2.84 24.71
CA PHE A 95 0.72 2.77 23.36
C PHE A 95 -0.41 2.69 22.34
N VAL A 96 -1.38 1.80 22.56
CA VAL A 96 -2.54 1.63 21.67
C VAL A 96 -3.28 2.95 21.46
N SER A 97 -3.48 3.74 22.53
CA SER A 97 -4.22 5.01 22.49
C SER A 97 -3.55 6.10 21.64
N ALA A 98 -2.24 5.99 21.40
CA ALA A 98 -1.48 6.94 20.57
C ALA A 98 -1.76 6.81 19.08
N PHE A 99 -2.37 5.70 18.64
CA PHE A 99 -2.61 5.40 17.23
C PHE A 99 -4.10 5.45 16.88
N ASP A 100 -4.38 5.64 15.59
CA ASP A 100 -5.74 5.63 15.06
C ASP A 100 -6.34 4.23 15.15
N LYS A 101 -7.63 4.17 15.47
CA LYS A 101 -8.37 2.90 15.60
C LYS A 101 -8.37 2.09 14.30
N VAL A 102 -8.48 2.75 13.15
CA VAL A 102 -8.45 2.09 11.84
C VAL A 102 -7.15 1.31 11.65
N GLY A 103 -6.03 1.83 12.18
CA GLY A 103 -4.74 1.13 12.14
C GLY A 103 -4.79 -0.21 12.87
N TRP A 104 -5.35 -0.23 14.08
CA TRP A 104 -5.50 -1.45 14.86
C TRP A 104 -6.54 -2.42 14.28
N ASP A 105 -7.68 -1.89 13.82
CA ASP A 105 -8.74 -2.69 13.21
C ASP A 105 -8.24 -3.47 11.97
N ALA A 106 -7.31 -2.89 11.22
CA ALA A 106 -6.69 -3.52 10.06
C ALA A 106 -5.89 -4.78 10.40
N PHE A 107 -5.24 -4.79 11.57
CA PHE A 107 -4.45 -5.93 12.06
C PHE A 107 -5.22 -6.80 13.07
N ALA A 108 -6.52 -6.56 13.27
CA ALA A 108 -7.36 -7.39 14.11
C ALA A 108 -7.87 -8.60 13.33
N PHE A 109 -7.57 -9.80 13.80
CA PHE A 109 -8.02 -11.05 13.21
C PHE A 109 -8.16 -12.13 14.28
N GLN A 110 -9.24 -12.91 14.27
CA GLN A 110 -9.53 -13.97 15.25
C GLN A 110 -9.43 -13.49 16.71
N GLY A 111 -9.93 -12.28 16.99
CA GLY A 111 -9.96 -11.70 18.34
C GLY A 111 -8.60 -11.26 18.91
N LYS A 112 -7.55 -11.22 18.10
CA LYS A 112 -6.20 -10.79 18.47
C LYS A 112 -5.70 -9.70 17.52
N THR A 113 -4.65 -8.99 17.93
CA THR A 113 -3.91 -8.03 17.10
C THR A 113 -2.60 -8.66 16.61
N TRP A 114 -2.25 -8.45 15.33
CA TRP A 114 -1.17 -9.18 14.67
C TRP A 114 -0.09 -8.28 14.03
N GLY A 115 -0.20 -6.97 14.22
CA GLY A 115 0.78 -6.02 13.70
C GLY A 115 0.62 -4.64 14.30
N TYR A 116 1.71 -3.89 14.30
CA TYR A 116 1.80 -2.51 14.78
C TYR A 116 1.54 -1.55 13.62
N PRO A 117 0.50 -0.71 13.65
CA PRO A 117 0.16 0.16 12.53
C PRO A 117 1.17 1.30 12.38
N LEU A 118 1.72 1.47 11.17
CA LEU A 118 2.68 2.52 10.82
C LEU A 118 2.02 3.67 10.06
N ALA A 119 1.40 3.36 8.93
CA ALA A 119 0.79 4.34 8.03
C ALA A 119 -0.56 3.83 7.50
N ILE A 120 -1.50 4.77 7.33
CA ILE A 120 -2.80 4.52 6.69
C ILE A 120 -2.67 5.01 5.26
N GLU A 121 -2.69 4.09 4.32
CA GLU A 121 -2.43 4.36 2.91
C GLU A 121 -3.73 4.34 2.10
N SER A 122 -3.85 5.26 1.17
CA SER A 122 -4.85 5.25 0.12
C SER A 122 -4.27 5.91 -1.12
N ILE A 123 -4.73 5.47 -2.27
CA ILE A 123 -4.39 6.09 -3.55
C ILE A 123 -5.36 7.22 -3.87
N GLY A 124 -4.88 8.16 -4.67
CA GLY A 124 -5.66 9.29 -5.18
C GLY A 124 -5.28 9.60 -6.61
N LEU A 125 -5.95 10.57 -7.19
CA LEU A 125 -5.56 11.18 -8.45
C LEU A 125 -4.42 12.16 -8.20
N ILE A 126 -3.23 11.88 -8.70
CA ILE A 126 -2.10 12.80 -8.72
C ILE A 126 -2.12 13.50 -10.08
N TYR A 127 -2.14 14.83 -10.08
CA TYR A 127 -2.25 15.62 -11.31
C TYR A 127 -1.17 16.68 -11.41
N ASN A 128 -0.62 16.88 -12.61
CA ASN A 128 0.32 17.94 -12.95
C ASN A 128 -0.45 19.25 -13.13
N LYS A 129 -0.28 20.19 -12.20
CA LYS A 129 -1.02 21.47 -12.19
C LYS A 129 -0.75 22.32 -13.42
N LYS A 130 0.42 22.17 -14.06
CA LYS A 130 0.77 22.88 -15.29
C LYS A 130 -0.07 22.42 -16.49
N LEU A 131 -0.41 21.11 -16.54
CA LEU A 131 -1.19 20.53 -17.63
C LEU A 131 -2.69 20.54 -17.31
N VAL A 132 -3.04 20.37 -16.03
CA VAL A 132 -4.42 20.29 -15.53
C VAL A 132 -4.52 21.17 -14.27
N PRO A 133 -4.80 22.46 -14.38
CA PRO A 133 -4.89 23.35 -13.22
C PRO A 133 -6.00 22.97 -12.24
N LYS A 134 -7.07 22.33 -12.73
CA LYS A 134 -8.18 21.79 -11.93
C LYS A 134 -8.43 20.34 -12.32
N PRO A 135 -8.32 19.40 -11.37
CA PRO A 135 -8.53 18.00 -11.67
C PRO A 135 -9.98 17.74 -12.09
N PRO A 136 -10.21 16.81 -13.05
CA PRO A 136 -11.55 16.43 -13.50
C PRO A 136 -12.31 15.71 -12.38
N ALA A 137 -13.62 15.88 -12.35
CA ALA A 137 -14.50 15.29 -11.36
C ALA A 137 -15.01 13.88 -11.78
N SER A 138 -14.89 13.55 -13.08
CA SER A 138 -15.37 12.27 -13.61
C SER A 138 -14.40 11.69 -14.67
N PHE A 139 -14.47 10.37 -14.87
CA PHE A 139 -13.73 9.70 -15.95
C PHE A 139 -14.23 10.10 -17.33
N GLU A 140 -15.47 10.51 -17.45
CA GLU A 140 -16.03 11.08 -18.70
C GLU A 140 -15.32 12.39 -19.07
N GLU A 141 -15.03 13.25 -18.08
CA GLU A 141 -14.23 14.46 -18.29
C GLU A 141 -12.77 14.14 -18.68
N ILE A 142 -12.18 13.06 -18.12
CA ILE A 142 -10.83 12.60 -18.50
C ILE A 142 -10.79 12.22 -19.98
N LEU A 143 -11.76 11.48 -20.48
CA LEU A 143 -11.86 11.13 -21.89
C LEU A 143 -11.95 12.36 -22.80
N ALA A 144 -12.68 13.39 -22.37
CA ALA A 144 -12.77 14.64 -23.10
C ALA A 144 -11.46 15.45 -23.05
N LEU A 145 -10.75 15.41 -21.92
CA LEU A 145 -9.46 16.06 -21.73
C LEU A 145 -8.37 15.39 -22.56
N ASP A 146 -8.37 14.05 -22.65
CA ASP A 146 -7.39 13.30 -23.44
C ASP A 146 -7.40 13.72 -24.91
N LYS A 147 -8.58 13.85 -25.51
CA LYS A 147 -8.73 14.36 -26.90
C LYS A 147 -8.11 15.73 -27.12
N LYS A 148 -8.01 16.58 -26.09
CA LYS A 148 -7.36 17.89 -26.16
C LYS A 148 -5.86 17.76 -26.04
N LEU A 149 -5.37 16.99 -25.06
CA LEU A 149 -3.95 16.79 -24.78
C LEU A 149 -3.25 15.99 -25.88
N ALA A 150 -3.96 15.05 -26.52
CA ALA A 150 -3.43 14.25 -27.64
C ALA A 150 -2.97 15.11 -28.82
N LYS A 151 -3.51 16.31 -29.02
CA LYS A 151 -3.06 17.26 -30.06
C LYS A 151 -1.61 17.73 -29.84
N ASP A 152 -1.17 17.72 -28.59
CA ASP A 152 0.18 18.10 -28.17
C ASP A 152 1.05 16.86 -27.85
N GLY A 153 0.62 15.67 -28.31
CA GLY A 153 1.33 14.40 -28.07
C GLY A 153 1.33 13.94 -26.61
N LYS A 154 0.36 14.38 -25.80
CA LYS A 154 0.22 14.05 -24.39
C LYS A 154 -1.06 13.27 -24.14
N HIS A 155 -1.09 12.53 -23.02
CA HIS A 155 -2.30 11.82 -22.56
C HIS A 155 -2.82 12.37 -21.25
N ALA A 156 -4.12 12.19 -21.00
CA ALA A 156 -4.74 12.71 -19.80
C ALA A 156 -4.36 11.91 -18.56
N ILE A 157 -4.32 10.59 -18.64
CA ILE A 157 -4.12 9.72 -17.48
C ILE A 157 -3.43 8.42 -17.83
N LEU A 158 -2.64 7.90 -16.89
CA LEU A 158 -2.15 6.53 -16.92
C LEU A 158 -2.03 6.02 -15.49
N TRP A 159 -2.20 4.72 -15.29
CA TRP A 159 -1.84 4.01 -14.06
C TRP A 159 -1.50 2.56 -14.37
N ASP A 160 -0.95 1.84 -13.40
CA ASP A 160 -0.72 0.39 -13.48
C ASP A 160 -2.04 -0.35 -13.34
N TYR A 161 -2.82 -0.39 -14.41
CA TYR A 161 -4.21 -0.82 -14.37
C TYR A 161 -4.40 -2.34 -14.27
N ASN A 162 -3.37 -3.14 -14.53
CA ASN A 162 -3.42 -4.59 -14.30
C ASN A 162 -3.20 -4.94 -12.83
N ASN A 163 -2.58 -4.05 -12.06
CA ASN A 163 -2.53 -4.15 -10.62
C ASN A 163 -3.89 -3.73 -10.02
N THR A 164 -4.58 -4.69 -9.47
CA THR A 164 -5.94 -4.52 -8.93
C THR A 164 -6.04 -3.40 -7.89
N TYR A 165 -5.01 -3.18 -7.09
CA TYR A 165 -5.00 -2.12 -6.08
C TYR A 165 -5.27 -0.73 -6.68
N PHE A 166 -4.68 -0.43 -7.83
CA PHE A 166 -4.86 0.87 -8.51
C PHE A 166 -6.15 0.96 -9.32
N THR A 167 -6.69 -0.17 -9.78
CA THR A 167 -7.90 -0.19 -10.61
C THR A 167 -9.17 -0.40 -9.81
N PHE A 168 -9.07 -0.99 -8.62
CA PHE A 168 -10.24 -1.30 -7.78
C PHE A 168 -11.15 -0.11 -7.48
N PRO A 169 -10.68 1.15 -7.33
CA PRO A 169 -11.55 2.31 -7.15
C PRO A 169 -12.62 2.46 -8.22
N LEU A 170 -12.31 2.10 -9.47
CA LEU A 170 -13.26 2.13 -10.57
C LEU A 170 -14.35 1.08 -10.38
N LEU A 171 -13.96 -0.13 -9.99
CA LEU A 171 -14.87 -1.25 -9.74
C LEU A 171 -15.79 -0.96 -8.54
N ALA A 172 -15.26 -0.30 -7.52
CA ALA A 172 -15.99 0.02 -6.29
C ALA A 172 -16.89 1.25 -6.41
N ALA A 173 -16.73 2.11 -7.41
CA ALA A 173 -17.49 3.33 -7.60
C ALA A 173 -19.00 3.08 -7.62
N ASN A 174 -19.45 2.04 -8.29
CA ASN A 174 -20.86 1.68 -8.44
C ASN A 174 -21.28 0.49 -7.56
N GLY A 175 -20.50 0.18 -6.51
CA GLY A 175 -20.85 -0.82 -5.52
C GLY A 175 -20.19 -2.18 -5.68
N GLY A 176 -19.09 -2.30 -6.46
CA GLY A 176 -18.21 -3.47 -6.42
C GLY A 176 -17.48 -3.57 -5.07
N TYR A 177 -17.20 -4.79 -4.63
CA TYR A 177 -16.46 -5.06 -3.40
C TYR A 177 -15.71 -6.40 -3.52
N PRO A 178 -14.60 -6.58 -2.78
CA PRO A 178 -13.87 -7.85 -2.81
C PRO A 178 -14.64 -8.95 -2.09
N PHE A 179 -14.97 -8.72 -0.82
CA PHE A 179 -15.75 -9.61 0.05
C PHE A 179 -16.82 -8.82 0.80
N GLY A 180 -18.03 -9.37 0.84
CA GLY A 180 -19.13 -8.83 1.62
C GLY A 180 -18.96 -9.06 3.13
N ARG A 181 -19.87 -8.49 3.92
CA ARG A 181 -19.85 -8.66 5.38
C ARG A 181 -21.06 -9.47 5.84
N THR A 182 -20.84 -10.32 6.82
CA THR A 182 -21.90 -11.01 7.55
C THR A 182 -22.72 -10.02 8.38
N PRO A 183 -23.91 -10.40 8.88
CA PRO A 183 -24.68 -9.57 9.81
C PRO A 183 -23.90 -9.21 11.10
N LYS A 184 -22.88 -9.97 11.47
CA LYS A 184 -22.00 -9.69 12.61
C LYS A 184 -20.87 -8.71 12.29
N GLY A 185 -20.72 -8.31 11.01
CA GLY A 185 -19.70 -7.38 10.54
C GLY A 185 -18.39 -8.02 10.07
N ASP A 186 -18.24 -9.35 10.21
CA ASP A 186 -17.09 -10.08 9.71
C ASP A 186 -17.11 -10.19 8.18
N TYR A 187 -15.97 -10.28 7.53
CA TYR A 187 -15.91 -10.55 6.10
C TYR A 187 -16.33 -11.99 5.78
N SER A 188 -17.02 -12.17 4.67
CA SER A 188 -17.49 -13.47 4.16
C SER A 188 -16.68 -13.87 2.93
N ALA A 189 -15.92 -14.95 3.02
CA ALA A 189 -15.13 -15.47 1.90
C ALA A 189 -16.00 -15.94 0.71
N THR A 190 -17.28 -16.22 0.94
CA THR A 190 -18.22 -16.71 -0.09
C THR A 190 -19.04 -15.60 -0.75
N ASP A 191 -19.14 -14.42 -0.13
CA ASP A 191 -19.82 -13.25 -0.69
C ASP A 191 -18.81 -12.36 -1.43
N VAL A 192 -18.71 -12.58 -2.74
CA VAL A 192 -17.77 -11.88 -3.64
C VAL A 192 -18.52 -11.00 -4.60
N GLY A 193 -18.24 -9.70 -4.58
CA GLY A 193 -18.94 -8.69 -5.38
C GLY A 193 -18.10 -8.08 -6.50
N VAL A 194 -17.06 -8.75 -6.96
CA VAL A 194 -16.18 -8.25 -8.04
C VAL A 194 -16.83 -8.28 -9.43
N ASN A 195 -17.94 -9.02 -9.60
CA ASN A 195 -18.67 -9.18 -10.85
C ASN A 195 -20.12 -8.67 -10.76
N ASN A 196 -20.46 -7.89 -9.74
CA ASN A 196 -21.77 -7.27 -9.69
C ASN A 196 -21.91 -6.20 -10.78
N PRO A 197 -23.14 -5.74 -11.12
CA PRO A 197 -23.37 -4.76 -12.19
C PRO A 197 -22.55 -3.46 -12.02
N GLY A 198 -22.25 -3.07 -10.78
CA GLY A 198 -21.46 -1.88 -10.50
C GLY A 198 -19.98 -2.08 -10.81
N ALA A 199 -19.41 -3.21 -10.44
CA ALA A 199 -18.03 -3.56 -10.76
C ALA A 199 -17.83 -3.67 -12.29
N ILE A 200 -18.80 -4.28 -13.00
CA ILE A 200 -18.77 -4.38 -14.46
C ILE A 200 -18.69 -2.99 -15.11
N LYS A 201 -19.49 -2.00 -14.65
CA LYS A 201 -19.42 -0.62 -15.14
C LYS A 201 -18.03 0.01 -14.95
N GLY A 202 -17.39 -0.26 -13.82
CA GLY A 202 -16.00 0.20 -13.59
C GLY A 202 -15.00 -0.40 -14.56
N ALA A 203 -15.10 -1.69 -14.82
CA ALA A 203 -14.25 -2.40 -15.78
C ALA A 203 -14.55 -1.99 -17.24
N GLU A 204 -15.81 -1.67 -17.58
CA GLU A 204 -16.19 -1.09 -18.87
C GLU A 204 -15.57 0.29 -19.10
N MET A 205 -15.44 1.12 -18.02
CA MET A 205 -14.73 2.39 -18.13
C MET A 205 -13.23 2.19 -18.40
N LEU A 206 -12.58 1.22 -17.75
CA LEU A 206 -11.20 0.85 -18.03
C LEU A 206 -11.04 0.43 -19.51
N ALA A 207 -11.87 -0.49 -19.97
CA ALA A 207 -11.86 -0.93 -21.37
C ALA A 207 -12.04 0.25 -22.33
N LYS A 208 -12.98 1.15 -22.06
CA LYS A 208 -13.23 2.34 -22.86
C LYS A 208 -12.03 3.28 -22.95
N LEU A 209 -11.30 3.49 -21.86
CA LEU A 209 -10.08 4.32 -21.84
C LEU A 209 -8.99 3.72 -22.76
N ILE A 210 -8.89 2.40 -22.79
CA ILE A 210 -7.92 1.68 -23.64
C ILE A 210 -8.39 1.65 -25.10
N ASP A 211 -9.65 1.31 -25.35
CA ASP A 211 -10.21 1.19 -26.71
C ASP A 211 -10.26 2.53 -27.44
N THR A 212 -10.41 3.65 -26.74
CA THR A 212 -10.35 5.00 -27.31
C THR A 212 -8.94 5.52 -27.52
N GLY A 213 -7.91 4.78 -27.08
CA GLY A 213 -6.51 5.19 -27.16
C GLY A 213 -6.08 6.21 -26.11
N ALA A 214 -6.95 6.55 -25.15
CA ALA A 214 -6.60 7.43 -24.03
C ALA A 214 -5.55 6.80 -23.09
N MET A 215 -5.49 5.47 -23.08
CA MET A 215 -4.42 4.71 -22.40
C MET A 215 -3.88 3.60 -23.35
N PRO A 216 -2.59 3.23 -23.24
CA PRO A 216 -2.02 2.13 -24.01
C PRO A 216 -2.57 0.77 -23.56
N LYS A 217 -2.44 -0.27 -24.40
CA LYS A 217 -2.85 -1.65 -24.08
C LYS A 217 -1.96 -2.34 -23.02
N SER A 218 -0.86 -1.74 -22.65
CA SER A 218 0.04 -2.23 -21.61
C SER A 218 0.59 -1.04 -20.85
N ALA A 219 0.53 -1.12 -19.53
CA ALA A 219 1.13 -0.14 -18.64
C ALA A 219 1.72 -0.87 -17.40
N THR A 220 2.86 -0.38 -16.96
CA THR A 220 3.49 -0.80 -15.70
C THR A 220 3.62 0.42 -14.81
N TYR A 221 3.79 0.19 -13.52
CA TYR A 221 4.03 1.27 -12.55
C TYR A 221 5.23 2.14 -12.98
N ALA A 222 6.34 1.52 -13.38
CA ALA A 222 7.54 2.24 -13.84
C ALA A 222 7.28 3.10 -15.10
N ALA A 223 6.52 2.57 -16.08
CA ALA A 223 6.16 3.33 -17.26
C ALA A 223 5.27 4.53 -16.95
N MET A 224 4.28 4.36 -16.08
CA MET A 224 3.42 5.43 -15.59
C MET A 224 4.24 6.53 -14.89
N GLU A 225 5.10 6.15 -13.95
CA GLU A 225 5.92 7.10 -13.19
C GLU A 225 6.89 7.87 -14.10
N ALA A 226 7.52 7.19 -15.07
CA ALA A 226 8.40 7.82 -16.06
C ALA A 226 7.63 8.81 -16.95
N ALA A 227 6.45 8.45 -17.44
CA ALA A 227 5.62 9.33 -18.27
C ALA A 227 5.14 10.57 -17.49
N MET A 228 4.76 10.41 -16.22
CA MET A 228 4.39 11.54 -15.35
C MET A 228 5.58 12.46 -15.08
N SER A 229 6.75 11.90 -14.77
CA SER A 229 7.97 12.66 -14.50
C SER A 229 8.46 13.46 -15.72
N LYS A 230 8.18 13.00 -16.93
CA LYS A 230 8.49 13.71 -18.19
C LYS A 230 7.39 14.68 -18.62
N GLY A 231 6.23 14.69 -17.95
CA GLY A 231 5.07 15.48 -18.35
C GLY A 231 4.41 15.00 -19.65
N GLU A 232 4.57 13.72 -19.99
CA GLU A 232 3.92 13.05 -21.12
C GLU A 232 2.45 12.70 -20.79
N ILE A 233 2.15 12.50 -19.52
CA ILE A 233 0.78 12.35 -19.00
C ILE A 233 0.46 13.47 -18.01
N ALA A 234 -0.80 13.85 -17.96
CA ALA A 234 -1.27 14.91 -17.09
C ALA A 234 -1.63 14.41 -15.68
N MET A 235 -2.02 13.15 -15.55
CA MET A 235 -2.49 12.55 -14.30
C MET A 235 -2.06 11.10 -14.17
N MET A 236 -1.95 10.64 -12.90
CA MET A 236 -1.76 9.23 -12.57
C MET A 236 -2.54 8.86 -11.30
N ILE A 237 -2.85 7.59 -11.13
CA ILE A 237 -3.42 7.05 -9.88
C ILE A 237 -2.27 6.41 -9.10
N SER A 238 -1.94 7.00 -7.94
CA SER A 238 -0.88 6.49 -7.05
C SER A 238 -1.04 7.03 -5.62
N GLY A 239 -0.11 6.68 -4.74
CA GLY A 239 -0.07 7.11 -3.34
C GLY A 239 1.10 8.02 -3.01
N SER A 240 1.30 8.28 -1.71
CA SER A 240 2.32 9.18 -1.19
C SER A 240 3.76 8.77 -1.54
N TRP A 241 4.01 7.50 -1.78
CA TRP A 241 5.33 6.97 -2.18
C TRP A 241 5.84 7.51 -3.52
N ALA A 242 4.95 8.00 -4.40
CA ALA A 242 5.35 8.60 -5.68
C ALA A 242 5.76 10.07 -5.56
N TRP A 243 5.43 10.77 -4.46
CA TRP A 243 5.57 12.22 -4.37
C TRP A 243 7.02 12.70 -4.47
N ASP A 244 7.96 11.99 -3.84
CA ASP A 244 9.36 12.41 -3.81
C ASP A 244 10.03 12.30 -5.19
N ASN A 245 9.68 11.29 -5.98
CA ASN A 245 10.14 11.16 -7.36
C ASN A 245 9.58 12.29 -8.23
N LEU A 246 8.32 12.68 -8.05
CA LEU A 246 7.72 13.81 -8.75
C LEU A 246 8.35 15.16 -8.38
N ARG A 247 8.66 15.37 -7.08
CA ARG A 247 9.39 16.55 -6.63
C ARG A 247 10.79 16.62 -7.25
N LYS A 248 11.53 15.50 -7.24
CA LYS A 248 12.86 15.38 -7.89
C LYS A 248 12.81 15.65 -9.40
N SER A 249 11.68 15.33 -10.04
CA SER A 249 11.45 15.60 -11.46
C SER A 249 10.89 17.00 -11.74
N ASN A 250 10.81 17.88 -10.72
CA ASN A 250 10.28 19.25 -10.82
C ASN A 250 8.82 19.32 -11.33
N ILE A 251 8.02 18.32 -11.02
CA ILE A 251 6.59 18.35 -11.33
C ILE A 251 5.85 19.07 -10.20
N ASP A 252 5.19 20.18 -10.52
CA ASP A 252 4.22 20.81 -9.61
C ASP A 252 2.91 20.03 -9.70
N PHE A 253 2.65 19.24 -8.68
CA PHE A 253 1.51 18.35 -8.64
C PHE A 253 0.57 18.63 -7.47
N GLY A 254 -0.65 18.16 -7.61
CA GLY A 254 -1.64 18.08 -6.55
C GLY A 254 -2.19 16.67 -6.41
N VAL A 255 -2.87 16.43 -5.30
CA VAL A 255 -3.62 15.19 -5.03
C VAL A 255 -5.12 15.54 -4.95
N ALA A 256 -5.95 14.70 -5.53
CA ALA A 256 -7.40 14.85 -5.51
C ALA A 256 -8.08 13.49 -5.28
N PRO A 257 -9.38 13.46 -4.97
CA PRO A 257 -10.17 12.24 -5.04
C PRO A 257 -10.10 11.61 -6.43
N ILE A 258 -10.12 10.28 -6.48
CA ILE A 258 -10.23 9.58 -7.77
C ILE A 258 -11.60 9.93 -8.37
N PRO A 259 -11.64 10.31 -9.67
CA PRO A 259 -12.86 10.78 -10.31
C PRO A 259 -14.01 9.77 -10.27
N SER A 260 -15.23 10.30 -10.32
CA SER A 260 -16.46 9.50 -10.34
C SER A 260 -16.64 8.75 -11.66
N ILE A 261 -17.47 7.72 -11.63
CA ILE A 261 -17.93 6.97 -12.81
C ILE A 261 -19.45 6.95 -12.81
N GLY A 262 -20.07 7.50 -13.86
CA GLY A 262 -21.53 7.59 -13.93
C GLY A 262 -22.13 8.37 -12.76
N GLY A 263 -21.46 9.42 -12.28
CA GLY A 263 -21.87 10.24 -11.14
C GLY A 263 -21.71 9.58 -9.76
N LYS A 264 -21.09 8.39 -9.67
CA LYS A 264 -20.81 7.72 -8.40
C LYS A 264 -19.34 7.86 -8.02
N PRO A 265 -19.01 8.28 -6.77
CA PRO A 265 -17.64 8.47 -6.34
C PRO A 265 -16.86 7.15 -6.34
N ALA A 266 -15.64 7.19 -6.83
CA ALA A 266 -14.71 6.07 -6.72
C ALA A 266 -14.34 5.84 -5.24
N LYS A 267 -14.07 4.57 -4.89
CA LYS A 267 -13.71 4.19 -3.51
C LYS A 267 -12.40 3.43 -3.54
N ALA A 268 -11.33 4.12 -3.20
CA ALA A 268 -10.02 3.50 -3.08
C ALA A 268 -9.96 2.51 -1.91
N PHE A 269 -9.08 1.53 -2.01
CA PHE A 269 -8.72 0.74 -0.85
C PHE A 269 -8.00 1.62 0.20
N ILE A 270 -8.33 1.36 1.46
CA ILE A 270 -7.54 1.79 2.60
C ILE A 270 -6.63 0.61 2.95
N GLY A 271 -5.32 0.80 2.78
CA GLY A 271 -4.30 -0.08 3.28
C GLY A 271 -3.77 0.42 4.61
N VAL A 272 -3.34 -0.46 5.48
CA VAL A 272 -2.56 -0.08 6.66
C VAL A 272 -1.24 -0.82 6.59
N GLN A 273 -0.18 -0.06 6.36
CA GLN A 273 1.16 -0.60 6.49
C GLN A 273 1.52 -0.73 7.96
N GLY A 274 2.08 -1.85 8.35
CA GLY A 274 2.47 -2.09 9.73
C GLY A 274 3.57 -3.10 9.89
N ALA A 275 4.13 -3.15 11.09
CA ALA A 275 5.21 -4.05 11.46
C ALA A 275 4.63 -5.31 12.09
N MET A 276 4.86 -6.46 11.47
CA MET A 276 4.47 -7.78 11.95
C MET A 276 5.72 -8.54 12.41
N ILE A 277 5.62 -9.30 13.48
CA ILE A 277 6.73 -10.09 14.02
C ILE A 277 6.59 -11.52 13.53
N ASN A 278 7.67 -12.03 12.93
CA ASN A 278 7.74 -13.41 12.45
C ASN A 278 7.63 -14.40 13.62
N GLN A 279 6.75 -15.38 13.50
CA GLN A 279 6.58 -16.42 14.52
C GLN A 279 7.86 -17.23 14.76
N ALA A 280 8.70 -17.41 13.73
CA ALA A 280 9.98 -18.13 13.82
C ALA A 280 11.12 -17.29 14.39
N SER A 281 10.93 -15.97 14.59
CA SER A 281 11.96 -15.10 15.17
C SER A 281 12.38 -15.58 16.56
N LYS A 282 13.69 -15.56 16.80
CA LYS A 282 14.30 -15.77 18.12
C LYS A 282 14.48 -14.46 18.88
N ASN A 283 14.25 -13.33 18.25
CA ASN A 283 14.49 -11.97 18.74
C ASN A 283 13.18 -11.21 19.04
N LYS A 284 12.11 -11.91 19.45
CA LYS A 284 10.77 -11.34 19.59
C LYS A 284 10.70 -10.13 20.53
N ASP A 285 11.36 -10.21 21.68
CA ASP A 285 11.39 -9.11 22.63
C ASP A 285 12.17 -7.90 22.09
N LEU A 286 13.27 -8.14 21.38
CA LEU A 286 14.03 -7.09 20.69
C LEU A 286 13.22 -6.46 19.55
N ALA A 287 12.42 -7.25 18.83
CA ALA A 287 11.52 -6.74 17.81
C ALA A 287 10.45 -5.82 18.39
N VAL A 288 9.83 -6.20 19.51
CA VAL A 288 8.88 -5.35 20.24
C VAL A 288 9.56 -4.06 20.70
N GLU A 289 10.72 -4.17 21.36
CA GLU A 289 11.49 -3.03 21.84
C GLU A 289 11.83 -2.05 20.70
N PHE A 290 12.33 -2.57 19.57
CA PHE A 290 12.62 -1.75 18.40
C PHE A 290 11.38 -1.05 17.85
N ILE A 291 10.26 -1.77 17.70
CA ILE A 291 9.03 -1.21 17.15
C ILE A 291 8.45 -0.14 18.07
N GLU A 292 8.28 -0.43 19.37
CA GLU A 292 7.57 0.46 20.28
C GLU A 292 8.40 1.66 20.73
N ASN A 293 9.72 1.49 20.94
CA ASN A 293 10.56 2.51 21.54
C ASN A 293 11.51 3.23 20.57
N TYR A 294 11.58 2.79 19.31
CA TYR A 294 12.40 3.44 18.28
C TYR A 294 11.63 3.74 17.01
N LEU A 295 11.01 2.74 16.38
CA LEU A 295 10.37 2.90 15.07
C LEU A 295 9.11 3.77 15.14
N LEU A 296 8.18 3.45 16.03
CA LEU A 296 6.87 4.09 16.13
C LEU A 296 6.84 5.26 17.14
N THR A 297 7.99 5.87 17.38
CA THR A 297 8.13 7.12 18.13
C THR A 297 8.03 8.34 17.21
N MET A 298 7.86 9.54 17.77
CA MET A 298 7.89 10.79 16.99
C MET A 298 9.18 10.94 16.17
N ASP A 299 10.33 10.60 16.75
CA ASP A 299 11.64 10.70 16.09
C ASP A 299 11.82 9.62 15.02
N GLY A 300 11.41 8.37 15.30
CA GLY A 300 11.45 7.29 14.33
C GLY A 300 10.58 7.58 13.11
N LEU A 301 9.33 7.98 13.33
CA LEU A 301 8.41 8.36 12.26
C LEU A 301 8.91 9.54 11.45
N LYS A 302 9.49 10.57 12.10
CA LYS A 302 10.11 11.70 11.41
C LYS A 302 11.30 11.26 10.55
N THR A 303 12.09 10.32 11.04
CA THR A 303 13.25 9.79 10.30
C THR A 303 12.79 9.03 9.04
N LEU A 304 11.73 8.21 9.15
CA LEU A 304 11.15 7.54 7.99
C LEU A 304 10.56 8.53 6.99
N ASP A 305 9.72 9.47 7.47
CA ASP A 305 9.02 10.46 6.63
C ASP A 305 9.98 11.42 5.91
N SER A 306 11.20 11.60 6.44
CA SER A 306 12.26 12.38 5.80
C SER A 306 12.98 11.63 4.66
N ASP A 307 12.88 10.31 4.61
CA ASP A 307 13.41 9.49 3.51
C ASP A 307 12.37 9.32 2.39
N VAL A 308 11.21 8.81 2.75
CA VAL A 308 10.03 8.70 1.87
C VAL A 308 8.80 9.10 2.64
N SER A 309 7.97 9.98 2.05
CA SER A 309 6.75 10.45 2.70
C SER A 309 5.85 9.29 3.14
N LEU A 310 5.56 9.22 4.43
CA LEU A 310 4.63 8.25 5.01
C LEU A 310 3.16 8.57 4.66
N GLY A 311 2.88 9.76 4.12
CA GLY A 311 1.51 10.18 3.88
C GLY A 311 0.74 10.37 5.19
N VAL A 312 -0.33 9.63 5.36
CA VAL A 312 -1.13 9.63 6.60
C VAL A 312 -0.60 8.57 7.55
N THR A 313 0.07 8.99 8.63
CA THR A 313 0.55 8.06 9.64
C THR A 313 -0.59 7.60 10.56
N ALA A 314 -0.47 6.38 11.09
CA ALA A 314 -1.39 5.87 12.09
C ALA A 314 -1.19 6.54 13.47
N HIS A 315 -0.01 7.09 13.76
CA HIS A 315 0.30 7.78 15.01
C HIS A 315 -0.34 9.17 15.05
N LYS A 316 -1.31 9.38 15.94
CA LYS A 316 -2.17 10.59 16.00
C LYS A 316 -1.39 11.90 16.12
N GLU A 317 -0.40 11.96 17.03
CA GLU A 317 0.37 13.20 17.26
C GLU A 317 1.29 13.50 16.07
N PHE A 318 1.91 12.49 15.46
CA PHE A 318 2.71 12.70 14.27
C PHE A 318 1.85 13.18 13.08
N TYR A 319 0.67 12.57 12.88
CA TYR A 319 -0.28 13.02 11.86
C TYR A 319 -0.65 14.50 12.03
N LYS A 320 -0.91 14.97 13.27
CA LYS A 320 -1.23 16.38 13.53
C LYS A 320 -0.14 17.35 13.03
N THR A 321 1.13 16.95 13.11
CA THR A 321 2.24 17.79 12.61
C THR A 321 2.25 17.93 11.10
N ARG A 322 1.58 17.03 10.37
CA ARG A 322 1.55 16.95 8.92
C ARG A 322 0.17 17.28 8.31
N ALA A 323 -0.86 17.38 9.13
CA ALA A 323 -2.26 17.51 8.67
C ALA A 323 -2.54 18.79 7.86
N ALA A 324 -1.71 19.84 8.01
CA ALA A 324 -1.80 21.07 7.23
C ALA A 324 -1.20 20.96 5.81
N ASP A 325 -0.43 19.90 5.51
CA ASP A 325 0.07 19.65 4.15
C ASP A 325 -1.12 19.31 3.23
N PRO A 326 -1.33 20.07 2.13
CA PRO A 326 -2.48 19.89 1.25
C PRO A 326 -2.51 18.49 0.59
N LEU A 327 -1.35 17.86 0.37
CA LEU A 327 -1.29 16.51 -0.20
C LEU A 327 -1.77 15.47 0.82
N ILE A 328 -1.38 15.62 2.09
CA ILE A 328 -1.82 14.76 3.19
C ILE A 328 -3.31 14.97 3.48
N ALA A 329 -3.77 16.22 3.48
CA ALA A 329 -5.18 16.54 3.66
C ALA A 329 -6.05 15.92 2.55
N ALA A 330 -5.61 15.98 1.29
CA ALA A 330 -6.30 15.35 0.16
C ALA A 330 -6.29 13.82 0.27
N THR A 331 -5.18 13.21 0.68
CA THR A 331 -5.10 11.77 0.91
C THR A 331 -6.04 11.33 2.02
N MET A 332 -6.16 12.12 3.10
CA MET A 332 -7.12 11.85 4.17
C MET A 332 -8.58 11.88 3.67
N GLN A 333 -8.92 12.72 2.68
CA GLN A 333 -10.27 12.68 2.08
C GLN A 333 -10.54 11.35 1.34
N ASN A 334 -9.54 10.83 0.62
CA ASN A 334 -9.64 9.50 0.00
C ASN A 334 -9.80 8.39 1.04
N ILE A 335 -9.06 8.46 2.15
CA ILE A 335 -9.19 7.51 3.27
C ILE A 335 -10.60 7.53 3.87
N LYS A 336 -11.18 8.70 4.12
CA LYS A 336 -12.53 8.83 4.72
C LYS A 336 -13.63 8.17 3.89
N THR A 337 -13.48 8.10 2.58
CA THR A 337 -14.47 7.55 1.65
C THR A 337 -14.10 6.17 1.11
N GLY A 338 -12.91 5.69 1.45
CA GLY A 338 -12.34 4.43 0.98
C GLY A 338 -12.94 3.19 1.65
N LEU A 339 -12.47 2.04 1.21
CA LEU A 339 -12.83 0.72 1.73
C LEU A 339 -11.60 0.09 2.38
N LEU A 340 -11.68 -0.19 3.69
CA LEU A 340 -10.61 -0.96 4.34
C LEU A 340 -10.45 -2.31 3.65
N MET A 341 -9.22 -2.62 3.21
CA MET A 341 -8.96 -3.94 2.61
C MET A 341 -9.29 -5.04 3.61
N PRO A 342 -9.95 -6.11 3.18
CA PRO A 342 -10.10 -7.30 4.01
C PRO A 342 -8.74 -7.93 4.32
N SER A 343 -8.60 -8.50 5.51
CA SER A 343 -7.43 -9.31 5.90
C SER A 343 -7.74 -10.82 5.89
N LEU A 344 -8.61 -11.27 4.99
CA LEU A 344 -8.95 -12.69 4.83
C LEU A 344 -7.83 -13.47 4.14
N PRO A 345 -7.65 -14.78 4.44
CA PRO A 345 -6.73 -15.64 3.69
C PRO A 345 -7.00 -15.64 2.18
N GLU A 346 -8.25 -15.49 1.78
CA GLU A 346 -8.72 -15.43 0.39
C GLU A 346 -8.27 -14.19 -0.38
N MET A 347 -7.70 -13.19 0.27
CA MET A 347 -7.16 -12.00 -0.42
C MET A 347 -6.06 -12.35 -1.42
N SER A 348 -5.25 -13.37 -1.18
CA SER A 348 -4.25 -13.82 -2.17
C SER A 348 -4.89 -14.29 -3.47
N ARG A 349 -6.01 -15.03 -3.38
CA ARG A 349 -6.80 -15.44 -4.54
C ARG A 349 -7.49 -14.26 -5.22
N PHE A 350 -8.00 -13.32 -4.44
CA PHE A 350 -8.58 -12.09 -4.97
C PHE A 350 -7.55 -11.34 -5.84
N TRP A 351 -6.35 -11.09 -5.34
CA TRP A 351 -5.32 -10.37 -6.10
C TRP A 351 -4.97 -11.06 -7.40
N SER A 352 -4.68 -12.37 -7.36
CA SER A 352 -4.28 -13.14 -8.55
C SER A 352 -5.40 -13.27 -9.59
N ALA A 353 -6.63 -13.53 -9.16
CA ALA A 353 -7.78 -13.68 -10.05
C ALA A 353 -8.14 -12.35 -10.73
N MET A 354 -8.11 -11.25 -9.98
CA MET A 354 -8.42 -9.92 -10.50
C MET A 354 -7.34 -9.40 -11.44
N ALA A 355 -6.04 -9.59 -11.12
CA ALA A 355 -4.96 -9.22 -12.03
C ALA A 355 -5.10 -9.90 -13.39
N SER A 356 -5.39 -11.21 -13.40
CA SER A 356 -5.66 -11.95 -14.64
C SER A 356 -6.89 -11.43 -15.40
N ALA A 357 -7.96 -11.06 -14.70
CA ALA A 357 -9.15 -10.50 -15.33
C ALA A 357 -8.87 -9.13 -15.96
N LEU A 358 -8.17 -8.24 -15.25
CA LEU A 358 -7.81 -6.91 -15.74
C LEU A 358 -6.86 -7.00 -16.94
N GLU A 359 -5.91 -7.93 -16.94
CA GLU A 359 -5.05 -8.20 -18.09
C GLU A 359 -5.86 -8.67 -19.32
N ASN A 360 -6.79 -9.60 -19.14
CA ASN A 360 -7.64 -10.07 -20.24
C ASN A 360 -8.53 -8.96 -20.82
N ILE A 361 -9.03 -8.06 -19.95
CA ILE A 361 -9.81 -6.89 -20.37
C ILE A 361 -8.90 -5.93 -21.17
N SER A 362 -7.74 -5.57 -20.63
CA SER A 362 -6.84 -4.57 -21.22
C SER A 362 -6.29 -5.01 -22.58
N LEU A 363 -6.06 -6.30 -22.75
CA LEU A 363 -5.62 -6.89 -24.02
C LEU A 363 -6.77 -7.19 -25.00
N GLY A 364 -8.02 -6.97 -24.59
CA GLY A 364 -9.21 -7.25 -25.41
C GLY A 364 -9.49 -8.74 -25.61
N ARG A 365 -8.91 -9.62 -24.77
CA ARG A 365 -9.11 -11.07 -24.82
C ARG A 365 -10.47 -11.50 -24.30
N GLN A 366 -11.02 -10.77 -23.35
CA GLN A 366 -12.34 -11.00 -22.76
C GLN A 366 -13.08 -9.68 -22.55
N LYS A 367 -14.41 -9.72 -22.66
CA LYS A 367 -15.25 -8.59 -22.26
C LYS A 367 -15.24 -8.43 -20.76
N PRO A 368 -15.44 -7.19 -20.22
CA PRO A 368 -15.41 -6.93 -18.78
C PRO A 368 -16.25 -7.89 -17.95
N LYS A 369 -17.49 -8.13 -18.32
CA LYS A 369 -18.38 -9.06 -17.60
C LYS A 369 -17.82 -10.47 -17.53
N GLU A 370 -17.38 -11.00 -18.67
CA GLU A 370 -16.84 -12.37 -18.78
C GLU A 370 -15.59 -12.56 -17.91
N ALA A 371 -14.65 -11.58 -17.99
CA ALA A 371 -13.43 -11.61 -17.20
C ALA A 371 -13.72 -11.57 -15.69
N LEU A 372 -14.64 -10.69 -15.25
CA LEU A 372 -14.99 -10.56 -13.84
C LEU A 372 -15.80 -11.76 -13.32
N ASP A 373 -16.67 -12.38 -14.13
CA ASP A 373 -17.35 -13.62 -13.76
C ASP A 373 -16.34 -14.75 -13.52
N GLY A 374 -15.35 -14.89 -14.39
CA GLY A 374 -14.26 -15.84 -14.21
C GLY A 374 -13.41 -15.55 -12.97
N ALA A 375 -13.14 -14.27 -12.68
CA ALA A 375 -12.43 -13.88 -11.46
C ALA A 375 -13.24 -14.25 -10.21
N ALA A 376 -14.54 -13.93 -10.16
CA ALA A 376 -15.41 -14.25 -9.04
C ALA A 376 -15.46 -15.77 -8.76
N GLN A 377 -15.50 -16.59 -9.80
CA GLN A 377 -15.43 -18.05 -9.65
C GLN A 377 -14.11 -18.52 -9.02
N ARG A 378 -12.96 -17.98 -9.51
CA ARG A 378 -11.64 -18.34 -8.96
C ARG A 378 -11.45 -17.87 -7.52
N ILE A 379 -11.98 -16.71 -7.15
CA ILE A 379 -11.90 -16.19 -5.76
C ILE A 379 -12.68 -17.11 -4.80
N LYS A 380 -13.85 -17.60 -5.21
CA LYS A 380 -14.72 -18.49 -4.41
C LYS A 380 -14.25 -19.95 -4.39
N ALA A 381 -13.36 -20.34 -5.29
CA ALA A 381 -12.88 -21.72 -5.34
C ALA A 381 -12.18 -22.08 -4.02
N PRO A 382 -12.38 -23.30 -3.47
CA PRO A 382 -11.79 -23.76 -2.22
C PRO A 382 -10.26 -23.89 -2.29
#